data_9da8b6242a13aaf3b6f45a9d53734a47
#
_entry.id   9da8b6242a13aaf3b6f45a9d53734a47
#
_cell.length_a   1.000
_cell.length_b   1.000
_cell.length_c   1.000
_cell.angle_alpha   90.00
_cell.angle_beta   90.00
_cell.angle_gamma   90.00
#
_symmetry.space_group_name_H-M   'P 1'
#
loop_
_entity.id
_entity.type
_entity.pdbx_description
1 polymer ?
#
loop_
_entity_poly.entity_id
_entity_poly.type
_entity_poly.pdbx_seq_one_letter_code
_entity_poly.pdbx_strand_id
1 'polypeptide(L)'
;MNKVIQDGKSINVALIGYGFVGKTFHAPLIQSVPGLNLTLVSSRDAEKVNRDLPDVTVVATPEEAIHHPDIDLVVIASPNATHAPLATLALKAGKHVVVDKPFTLDMREARDLIALAEEKQTLLSVFHNRRWDSDYLGIKAVIEQGMIGNVKHFESHIDRFRPEVRVRWREQNVPGSGLWFDLGPHIIDQALQLFGLPQSVQGNIATLRQGAEINDWAHVVLNYPQHKVILHCSMLAAGGVQRFTVHGDSASVVKATIDRQESQLLAGIIPGSAHWGEDSDDLVVYDASGQPQTHRTPKGDQRQYYIQICDALNGKRSNPVPPVEALAVMAVLEAAVKSSDTGTTQTVSLTDSEREQLQ
;
A
#
# COMPACT_ATOMS: atom_id res chain seq x y z
N MET A 1 -4.76 21.98 11.54
CA MET A 1 -4.14 21.07 12.54
C MET A 1 -5.17 20.02 12.90
N ASN A 2 -4.83 18.75 12.75
CA ASN A 2 -5.74 17.66 13.11
C ASN A 2 -6.05 17.69 14.61
N LYS A 3 -7.26 17.23 14.98
CA LYS A 3 -7.68 17.10 16.37
C LYS A 3 -6.77 16.07 17.06
N VAL A 4 -5.88 16.56 17.93
CA VAL A 4 -4.92 15.71 18.67
C VAL A 4 -5.67 15.01 19.82
N ILE A 5 -5.43 13.71 19.97
CA ILE A 5 -5.91 12.94 21.12
C ILE A 5 -5.02 13.27 22.33
N GLN A 6 -5.60 13.39 23.52
CA GLN A 6 -4.84 13.75 24.73
C GLN A 6 -3.67 12.80 24.97
N ASP A 7 -2.50 13.33 25.25
CA ASP A 7 -1.26 12.58 25.46
C ASP A 7 -1.45 11.53 26.58
N GLY A 8 -1.08 10.28 26.29
CA GLY A 8 -1.22 9.16 27.22
C GLY A 8 -2.55 8.39 27.18
N LYS A 9 -3.54 8.81 26.36
CA LYS A 9 -4.77 8.05 26.16
C LYS A 9 -4.58 6.99 25.07
N SER A 10 -4.95 5.75 25.34
CA SER A 10 -5.02 4.71 24.31
C SER A 10 -6.08 5.07 23.26
N ILE A 11 -5.74 4.89 21.99
CA ILE A 11 -6.59 5.18 20.84
C ILE A 11 -7.44 3.95 20.56
N ASN A 12 -8.75 4.08 20.69
CA ASN A 12 -9.68 2.99 20.40
C ASN A 12 -9.94 2.90 18.89
N VAL A 13 -9.72 1.71 18.35
CA VAL A 13 -9.79 1.42 16.91
C VAL A 13 -10.99 0.53 16.63
N ALA A 14 -11.80 0.93 15.63
CA ALA A 14 -12.77 0.07 14.98
C ALA A 14 -12.24 -0.40 13.62
N LEU A 15 -12.25 -1.71 13.39
CA LEU A 15 -11.90 -2.33 12.10
C LEU A 15 -13.17 -2.70 11.35
N ILE A 16 -13.38 -2.11 10.18
CA ILE A 16 -14.50 -2.42 9.29
C ILE A 16 -14.04 -3.44 8.25
N GLY A 17 -14.57 -4.66 8.33
CA GLY A 17 -14.23 -5.77 7.46
C GLY A 17 -13.18 -6.70 8.08
N TYR A 18 -13.58 -7.96 8.27
CA TYR A 18 -12.71 -9.03 8.78
C TYR A 18 -12.54 -10.15 7.74
N GLY A 19 -12.35 -9.70 6.48
CA GLY A 19 -11.94 -10.53 5.35
C GLY A 19 -10.46 -10.91 5.42
N PHE A 20 -9.86 -11.26 4.27
CA PHE A 20 -8.44 -11.63 4.20
C PHE A 20 -7.54 -10.51 4.74
N VAL A 21 -7.72 -9.28 4.26
CA VAL A 21 -6.86 -8.15 4.62
C VAL A 21 -7.06 -7.72 6.07
N GLY A 22 -8.30 -7.57 6.52
CA GLY A 22 -8.60 -7.20 7.90
C GLY A 22 -8.05 -8.19 8.93
N LYS A 23 -8.24 -9.51 8.66
CA LYS A 23 -7.74 -10.58 9.52
C LYS A 23 -6.21 -10.72 9.47
N THR A 24 -5.64 -10.73 8.26
CA THR A 24 -4.21 -11.08 8.07
C THR A 24 -3.28 -9.91 8.35
N PHE A 25 -3.66 -8.68 7.96
CA PHE A 25 -2.79 -7.52 8.07
C PHE A 25 -3.23 -6.56 9.17
N HIS A 26 -4.43 -5.97 9.06
CA HIS A 26 -4.82 -4.87 9.94
C HIS A 26 -4.91 -5.28 11.40
N ALA A 27 -5.67 -6.33 11.74
CA ALA A 27 -5.87 -6.73 13.13
C ALA A 27 -4.54 -7.05 13.87
N PRO A 28 -3.65 -7.93 13.38
CA PRO A 28 -2.42 -8.24 14.09
C PRO A 28 -1.44 -7.06 14.14
N LEU A 29 -1.38 -6.22 13.10
CA LEU A 29 -0.52 -5.04 13.11
C LEU A 29 -1.01 -3.98 14.11
N ILE A 30 -2.33 -3.73 14.19
CA ILE A 30 -2.91 -2.81 15.18
C ILE A 30 -2.65 -3.32 16.60
N GLN A 31 -2.93 -4.60 16.87
CA GLN A 31 -2.73 -5.20 18.21
C GLN A 31 -1.27 -5.22 18.66
N SER A 32 -0.31 -5.17 17.73
CA SER A 32 1.13 -5.17 18.05
C SER A 32 1.68 -3.78 18.40
N VAL A 33 0.87 -2.72 18.31
CA VAL A 33 1.31 -1.33 18.55
C VAL A 33 0.80 -0.83 19.90
N PRO A 34 1.69 -0.60 20.87
CA PRO A 34 1.31 0.04 22.12
C PRO A 34 0.65 1.41 21.87
N GLY A 35 -0.47 1.65 22.55
CA GLY A 35 -1.26 2.88 22.39
C GLY A 35 -2.41 2.79 21.38
N LEU A 36 -2.47 1.73 20.57
CA LEU A 36 -3.66 1.38 19.78
C LEU A 36 -4.40 0.22 20.45
N ASN A 37 -5.72 0.34 20.55
CA ASN A 37 -6.58 -0.67 21.14
C ASN A 37 -7.67 -1.07 20.16
N LEU A 38 -7.54 -2.25 19.55
CA LEU A 38 -8.58 -2.80 18.67
C LEU A 38 -9.76 -3.23 19.52
N THR A 39 -10.74 -2.37 19.70
CA THR A 39 -11.89 -2.59 20.59
C THR A 39 -13.11 -3.14 19.87
N LEU A 40 -13.22 -2.87 18.56
CA LEU A 40 -14.44 -3.15 17.82
C LEU A 40 -14.13 -3.63 16.40
N VAL A 41 -14.85 -4.66 15.96
CA VAL A 41 -14.81 -5.15 14.58
C VAL A 41 -16.22 -5.20 14.00
N SER A 42 -16.41 -4.57 12.83
CA SER A 42 -17.62 -4.76 12.05
C SER A 42 -17.47 -5.94 11.10
N SER A 43 -18.26 -6.99 11.31
CA SER A 43 -18.24 -8.21 10.49
C SER A 43 -19.60 -8.91 10.50
N ARG A 44 -19.98 -9.46 9.34
CA ARG A 44 -21.17 -10.34 9.24
C ARG A 44 -20.93 -11.73 9.83
N ASP A 45 -19.67 -12.10 10.06
CA ASP A 45 -19.26 -13.40 10.63
C ASP A 45 -18.65 -13.15 12.02
N ALA A 46 -19.54 -13.01 13.00
CA ALA A 46 -19.17 -12.77 14.39
C ALA A 46 -18.42 -13.98 15.01
N GLU A 47 -18.79 -15.20 14.64
CA GLU A 47 -18.16 -16.41 15.17
C GLU A 47 -16.67 -16.47 14.79
N LYS A 48 -16.36 -16.12 13.55
CA LYS A 48 -14.98 -16.03 13.06
C LYS A 48 -14.17 -14.99 13.85
N VAL A 49 -14.75 -13.81 14.07
CA VAL A 49 -14.06 -12.74 14.82
C VAL A 49 -13.83 -13.15 16.25
N ASN A 50 -14.86 -13.62 16.96
CA ASN A 50 -14.78 -14.01 18.37
C ASN A 50 -13.79 -15.17 18.62
N ARG A 51 -13.67 -16.09 17.66
CA ARG A 51 -12.67 -17.17 17.75
C ARG A 51 -11.23 -16.64 17.67
N ASP A 52 -11.01 -15.67 16.78
CA ASP A 52 -9.67 -15.14 16.52
C ASP A 52 -9.31 -13.98 17.48
N LEU A 53 -10.30 -13.21 17.92
CA LEU A 53 -10.20 -12.00 18.74
C LEU A 53 -11.26 -12.01 19.86
N PRO A 54 -11.09 -12.84 20.91
CA PRO A 54 -12.13 -13.08 21.92
C PRO A 54 -12.49 -11.84 22.76
N ASP A 55 -11.58 -10.87 22.88
CA ASP A 55 -11.75 -9.67 23.69
C ASP A 55 -12.31 -8.47 22.91
N VAL A 56 -12.59 -8.64 21.60
CA VAL A 56 -13.04 -7.56 20.72
C VAL A 56 -14.56 -7.60 20.56
N THR A 57 -15.22 -6.46 20.70
CA THR A 57 -16.66 -6.34 20.45
C THR A 57 -16.94 -6.47 18.95
N VAL A 58 -17.93 -7.29 18.60
CA VAL A 58 -18.36 -7.45 17.21
C VAL A 58 -19.71 -6.77 16.99
N VAL A 59 -19.78 -5.94 15.94
CA VAL A 59 -21.02 -5.31 15.47
C VAL A 59 -21.35 -5.78 14.06
N ALA A 60 -22.64 -5.79 13.73
CA ALA A 60 -23.11 -6.34 12.46
C ALA A 60 -22.87 -5.38 11.28
N THR A 61 -22.95 -4.07 11.51
CA THR A 61 -22.88 -3.04 10.46
C THR A 61 -21.70 -2.09 10.64
N PRO A 62 -21.16 -1.57 9.55
CA PRO A 62 -20.14 -0.50 9.60
C PRO A 62 -20.63 0.76 10.33
N GLU A 63 -21.90 1.10 10.17
CA GLU A 63 -22.53 2.28 10.77
C GLU A 63 -22.51 2.23 12.29
N GLU A 64 -22.79 1.06 12.88
CA GLU A 64 -22.68 0.84 14.34
C GLU A 64 -21.25 1.08 14.83
N ALA A 65 -20.25 0.60 14.07
CA ALA A 65 -18.84 0.78 14.39
C ALA A 65 -18.45 2.27 14.33
N ILE A 66 -18.84 2.96 13.26
CA ILE A 66 -18.49 4.36 13.00
C ILE A 66 -19.10 5.30 14.03
N HIS A 67 -20.36 5.07 14.42
CA HIS A 67 -21.05 5.95 15.36
C HIS A 67 -20.82 5.59 16.82
N HIS A 68 -20.04 4.54 17.11
CA HIS A 68 -19.73 4.17 18.49
C HIS A 68 -18.97 5.32 19.20
N PRO A 69 -19.43 5.79 20.37
CA PRO A 69 -18.89 7.00 21.01
C PRO A 69 -17.42 6.86 21.41
N ASP A 70 -16.99 5.67 21.79
CA ASP A 70 -15.63 5.43 22.31
C ASP A 70 -14.58 5.19 21.22
N ILE A 71 -14.97 5.15 19.95
CA ILE A 71 -14.03 4.95 18.84
C ILE A 71 -13.39 6.29 18.44
N ASP A 72 -12.08 6.28 18.34
CA ASP A 72 -11.26 7.40 17.91
C ASP A 72 -10.83 7.26 16.44
N LEU A 73 -10.45 6.03 16.02
CA LEU A 73 -9.93 5.70 14.69
C LEU A 73 -10.77 4.58 14.03
N VAL A 74 -11.19 4.81 12.80
CA VAL A 74 -11.85 3.83 11.95
C VAL A 74 -10.88 3.33 10.88
N VAL A 75 -10.68 2.01 10.80
CA VAL A 75 -9.87 1.35 9.77
C VAL A 75 -10.80 0.60 8.81
N ILE A 76 -10.74 0.95 7.54
CA ILE A 76 -11.61 0.41 6.49
C ILE A 76 -10.84 -0.61 5.67
N ALA A 77 -11.18 -1.89 5.83
CA ALA A 77 -10.59 -3.05 5.16
C ALA A 77 -11.67 -3.90 4.46
N SER A 78 -12.66 -3.24 3.93
CA SER A 78 -13.81 -3.79 3.21
C SER A 78 -13.57 -3.80 1.68
N PRO A 79 -14.48 -4.28 0.83
CA PRO A 79 -14.32 -4.21 -0.62
C PRO A 79 -14.14 -2.78 -1.16
N ASN A 80 -13.30 -2.61 -2.19
CA ASN A 80 -12.88 -1.30 -2.72
C ASN A 80 -14.03 -0.31 -2.97
N ALA A 81 -15.17 -0.79 -3.50
CA ALA A 81 -16.34 0.06 -3.76
C ALA A 81 -16.98 0.67 -2.49
N THR A 82 -16.60 0.19 -1.31
CA THR A 82 -17.12 0.70 -0.03
C THR A 82 -16.16 1.65 0.66
N HIS A 83 -14.94 1.83 0.14
CA HIS A 83 -13.93 2.69 0.76
C HIS A 83 -14.40 4.13 0.88
N ALA A 84 -14.77 4.76 -0.23
CA ALA A 84 -15.19 6.16 -0.24
C ALA A 84 -16.49 6.41 0.55
N PRO A 85 -17.57 5.63 0.41
CA PRO A 85 -18.78 5.80 1.22
C PRO A 85 -18.54 5.68 2.72
N LEU A 86 -17.79 4.65 3.17
CA LEU A 86 -17.53 4.43 4.58
C LEU A 86 -16.56 5.47 5.17
N ALA A 87 -15.52 5.86 4.42
CA ALA A 87 -14.62 6.94 4.83
C ALA A 87 -15.38 8.27 4.96
N THR A 88 -16.27 8.59 4.01
CA THR A 88 -17.13 9.78 4.09
C THR A 88 -17.99 9.76 5.36
N LEU A 89 -18.60 8.63 5.67
CA LEU A 89 -19.44 8.51 6.87
C LEU A 89 -18.60 8.69 8.16
N ALA A 90 -17.43 8.06 8.22
CA ALA A 90 -16.54 8.15 9.38
C ALA A 90 -15.98 9.57 9.57
N LEU A 91 -15.54 10.24 8.51
CA LEU A 91 -15.07 11.63 8.56
C LEU A 91 -16.19 12.59 9.00
N LYS A 92 -17.42 12.43 8.48
CA LYS A 92 -18.59 13.21 8.91
C LYS A 92 -18.93 13.00 10.39
N ALA A 93 -18.69 11.80 10.92
CA ALA A 93 -18.84 11.49 12.34
C ALA A 93 -17.67 12.02 13.21
N GLY A 94 -16.70 12.72 12.59
CA GLY A 94 -15.54 13.29 13.28
C GLY A 94 -14.50 12.25 13.71
N LYS A 95 -14.50 11.06 13.09
CA LYS A 95 -13.52 10.02 13.35
C LYS A 95 -12.27 10.21 12.48
N HIS A 96 -11.10 9.83 13.01
CA HIS A 96 -9.91 9.62 12.20
C HIS A 96 -10.07 8.37 11.33
N VAL A 97 -9.48 8.35 10.14
CA VAL A 97 -9.71 7.27 9.17
C VAL A 97 -8.42 6.75 8.56
N VAL A 98 -8.28 5.43 8.54
CA VAL A 98 -7.34 4.70 7.69
C VAL A 98 -8.13 3.91 6.67
N VAL A 99 -7.80 4.05 5.39
CA VAL A 99 -8.40 3.30 4.28
C VAL A 99 -7.38 2.30 3.75
N ASP A 100 -7.79 1.04 3.51
CA ASP A 100 -6.95 0.09 2.77
C ASP A 100 -6.73 0.57 1.32
N LYS A 101 -5.70 0.07 0.66
CA LYS A 101 -5.44 0.35 -0.76
C LYS A 101 -6.34 -0.54 -1.67
N PRO A 102 -6.69 -0.09 -2.87
CA PRO A 102 -6.52 1.26 -3.39
C PRO A 102 -7.36 2.27 -2.61
N PHE A 103 -6.94 3.52 -2.56
CA PHE A 103 -7.59 4.56 -1.76
C PHE A 103 -9.08 4.67 -2.05
N THR A 104 -9.42 4.85 -3.32
CA THR A 104 -10.79 4.97 -3.84
C THR A 104 -10.90 4.27 -5.20
N LEU A 105 -12.06 4.32 -5.82
CA LEU A 105 -12.24 3.82 -7.19
C LEU A 105 -11.80 4.84 -8.25
N ASP A 106 -11.90 6.14 -7.97
CA ASP A 106 -11.49 7.22 -8.87
C ASP A 106 -10.91 8.43 -8.12
N MET A 107 -10.26 9.32 -8.87
CA MET A 107 -9.62 10.53 -8.36
C MET A 107 -10.60 11.54 -7.75
N ARG A 108 -11.86 11.58 -8.19
CA ARG A 108 -12.88 12.51 -7.66
C ARG A 108 -13.22 12.11 -6.23
N GLU A 109 -13.53 10.82 -6.00
CA GLU A 109 -13.78 10.30 -4.66
C GLU A 109 -12.62 10.60 -3.71
N ALA A 110 -11.37 10.43 -4.18
CA ALA A 110 -10.19 10.72 -3.39
C ALA A 110 -10.09 12.20 -2.99
N ARG A 111 -10.32 13.12 -3.94
CA ARG A 111 -10.33 14.58 -3.68
C ARG A 111 -11.46 14.98 -2.72
N ASP A 112 -12.65 14.43 -2.89
CA ASP A 112 -13.78 14.68 -1.99
C ASP A 112 -13.48 14.25 -0.55
N LEU A 113 -12.81 13.10 -0.35
CA LEU A 113 -12.38 12.63 0.96
C LEU A 113 -11.29 13.50 1.57
N ILE A 114 -10.32 13.96 0.77
CA ILE A 114 -9.25 14.85 1.22
C ILE A 114 -9.85 16.17 1.74
N ALA A 115 -10.69 16.79 0.93
CA ALA A 115 -11.36 18.04 1.30
C ALA A 115 -12.23 17.87 2.57
N LEU A 116 -12.94 16.76 2.69
CA LEU A 116 -13.75 16.47 3.86
C LEU A 116 -12.91 16.26 5.13
N ALA A 117 -11.79 15.55 5.01
CA ALA A 117 -10.88 15.33 6.14
C ALA A 117 -10.26 16.65 6.65
N GLU A 118 -9.91 17.56 5.73
CA GLU A 118 -9.45 18.91 6.04
C GLU A 118 -10.55 19.73 6.72
N GLU A 119 -11.78 19.73 6.18
CA GLU A 119 -12.93 20.42 6.80
C GLU A 119 -13.20 19.93 8.23
N LYS A 120 -13.13 18.63 8.45
CA LYS A 120 -13.38 18.00 9.77
C LYS A 120 -12.18 18.03 10.70
N GLN A 121 -11.01 18.46 10.21
CA GLN A 121 -9.74 18.45 10.96
C GLN A 121 -9.41 17.05 11.51
N THR A 122 -9.67 16.01 10.73
CA THR A 122 -9.41 14.62 11.06
C THR A 122 -8.24 14.06 10.24
N LEU A 123 -7.52 13.10 10.80
CA LEU A 123 -6.50 12.36 10.07
C LEU A 123 -7.20 11.44 9.05
N LEU A 124 -6.76 11.51 7.80
CA LEU A 124 -7.06 10.54 6.75
C LEU A 124 -5.75 9.99 6.21
N SER A 125 -5.59 8.67 6.22
CA SER A 125 -4.38 8.00 5.76
C SER A 125 -4.73 6.75 4.94
N VAL A 126 -3.85 6.34 4.04
CA VAL A 126 -4.03 5.14 3.21
C VAL A 126 -2.97 4.10 3.57
N PHE A 127 -3.37 2.83 3.61
CA PHE A 127 -2.52 1.74 4.08
C PHE A 127 -1.50 1.31 3.03
N HIS A 128 -0.52 2.17 2.73
CA HIS A 128 0.65 1.82 1.91
C HIS A 128 1.75 1.17 2.77
N ASN A 129 1.44 0.01 3.34
CA ASN A 129 2.29 -0.73 4.27
C ASN A 129 3.62 -1.21 3.69
N ARG A 130 3.71 -1.38 2.36
CA ARG A 130 4.93 -1.87 1.70
C ARG A 130 6.06 -0.85 1.63
N ARG A 131 5.88 0.37 2.15
CA ARG A 131 6.97 1.31 2.46
C ARG A 131 7.95 0.76 3.48
N TRP A 132 7.52 -0.21 4.28
CA TRP A 132 8.30 -0.86 5.33
C TRP A 132 8.60 -2.34 5.02
N ASP A 133 8.55 -2.72 3.75
CA ASP A 133 9.01 -4.02 3.28
C ASP A 133 10.55 -4.04 3.24
N SER A 134 11.15 -5.15 3.64
CA SER A 134 12.61 -5.36 3.70
C SER A 134 13.29 -5.13 2.36
N ASP A 135 12.70 -5.67 1.30
CA ASP A 135 13.18 -5.57 -0.08
C ASP A 135 13.27 -4.11 -0.55
N TYR A 136 12.21 -3.34 -0.31
CA TYR A 136 12.15 -1.92 -0.63
C TYR A 136 13.13 -1.09 0.20
N LEU A 137 13.18 -1.31 1.52
CA LEU A 137 14.08 -0.60 2.41
C LEU A 137 15.55 -0.84 2.03
N GLY A 138 15.88 -2.06 1.58
CA GLY A 138 17.21 -2.39 1.11
C GLY A 138 17.59 -1.63 -0.16
N ILE A 139 16.72 -1.62 -1.16
CA ILE A 139 16.94 -0.87 -2.40
C ILE A 139 17.03 0.65 -2.13
N LYS A 140 16.14 1.16 -1.28
CA LYS A 140 16.16 2.56 -0.86
C LYS A 140 17.50 2.94 -0.24
N ALA A 141 18.00 2.13 0.69
CA ALA A 141 19.29 2.36 1.35
C ALA A 141 20.48 2.37 0.35
N VAL A 142 20.49 1.45 -0.64
CA VAL A 142 21.54 1.41 -1.68
C VAL A 142 21.52 2.68 -2.53
N ILE A 143 20.33 3.17 -2.91
CA ILE A 143 20.17 4.40 -3.70
C ILE A 143 20.59 5.62 -2.87
N GLU A 144 20.09 5.76 -1.64
CA GLU A 144 20.37 6.90 -0.76
C GLU A 144 21.85 7.00 -0.36
N GLN A 145 22.54 5.87 -0.24
CA GLN A 145 23.99 5.81 0.04
C GLN A 145 24.84 6.06 -1.22
N GLY A 146 24.23 6.23 -2.40
CA GLY A 146 24.93 6.48 -3.65
C GLY A 146 25.77 5.30 -4.15
N MET A 147 25.51 4.08 -3.68
CA MET A 147 26.32 2.89 -3.98
C MET A 147 26.36 2.53 -5.46
N ILE A 148 25.33 2.91 -6.22
CA ILE A 148 25.21 2.64 -7.65
C ILE A 148 25.35 3.91 -8.51
N GLY A 149 25.67 5.06 -7.89
CA GLY A 149 25.64 6.35 -8.55
C GLY A 149 24.23 6.84 -8.83
N ASN A 150 24.04 7.61 -9.93
CA ASN A 150 22.72 8.08 -10.31
C ASN A 150 21.92 6.98 -10.99
N VAL A 151 20.71 6.73 -10.51
CA VAL A 151 19.80 5.75 -11.12
C VAL A 151 19.50 6.13 -12.56
N LYS A 152 19.62 5.17 -13.49
CA LYS A 152 19.26 5.28 -14.90
C LYS A 152 18.08 4.39 -15.27
N HIS A 153 17.95 3.28 -14.60
CA HIS A 153 16.91 2.29 -14.84
C HIS A 153 16.50 1.64 -13.52
N PHE A 154 15.21 1.55 -13.28
CA PHE A 154 14.64 0.89 -12.10
C PHE A 154 13.50 -0.01 -12.55
N GLU A 155 13.54 -1.26 -12.13
CA GLU A 155 12.43 -2.22 -12.32
C GLU A 155 11.93 -2.72 -10.98
N SER A 156 10.61 -2.81 -10.84
CA SER A 156 9.90 -3.37 -9.70
C SER A 156 8.86 -4.38 -10.17
N HIS A 157 8.99 -5.63 -9.74
CA HIS A 157 8.13 -6.73 -10.15
C HIS A 157 7.40 -7.35 -8.96
N ILE A 158 6.08 -7.55 -9.07
CA ILE A 158 5.31 -8.42 -8.17
C ILE A 158 4.62 -9.48 -9.04
N ASP A 159 5.31 -10.59 -9.26
CA ASP A 159 4.89 -11.65 -10.13
C ASP A 159 4.47 -12.90 -9.37
N ARG A 160 3.54 -13.64 -9.94
CA ARG A 160 2.99 -14.88 -9.40
C ARG A 160 2.78 -15.88 -10.53
N PHE A 161 2.78 -17.17 -10.21
CA PHE A 161 2.32 -18.20 -11.15
C PHE A 161 0.98 -18.75 -10.69
N ARG A 162 -0.10 -18.29 -11.33
CA ARG A 162 -1.49 -18.68 -11.06
C ARG A 162 -2.25 -18.77 -12.38
N PRO A 163 -2.01 -19.83 -13.18
CA PRO A 163 -2.61 -19.96 -14.51
C PRO A 163 -4.14 -20.12 -14.45
N GLU A 164 -4.66 -20.69 -13.35
CA GLU A 164 -6.09 -20.86 -13.16
C GLU A 164 -6.73 -19.62 -12.55
N VAL A 165 -7.87 -19.20 -13.11
CA VAL A 165 -8.67 -18.08 -12.58
C VAL A 165 -9.42 -18.56 -11.34
N ARG A 166 -9.32 -17.79 -10.24
CA ARG A 166 -9.98 -18.12 -8.97
C ARG A 166 -11.36 -17.48 -8.90
N VAL A 167 -12.31 -18.19 -8.26
CA VAL A 167 -13.66 -17.64 -7.99
C VAL A 167 -13.58 -16.65 -6.82
N ARG A 168 -13.32 -15.39 -7.12
CA ARG A 168 -13.28 -14.29 -6.14
C ARG A 168 -13.57 -12.96 -6.84
N TRP A 169 -14.08 -11.98 -6.10
CA TRP A 169 -14.49 -10.68 -6.66
C TRP A 169 -13.36 -9.93 -7.41
N ARG A 170 -12.10 -10.08 -6.95
CA ARG A 170 -10.93 -9.45 -7.60
C ARG A 170 -10.62 -9.99 -8.99
N GLU A 171 -11.17 -11.14 -9.36
CA GLU A 171 -11.00 -11.76 -10.67
C GLU A 171 -12.28 -11.65 -11.55
N GLN A 172 -13.30 -10.94 -11.05
CA GLN A 172 -14.51 -10.58 -11.80
C GLN A 172 -14.37 -9.18 -12.39
N ASN A 173 -15.09 -8.90 -13.46
CA ASN A 173 -15.10 -7.58 -14.09
C ASN A 173 -16.01 -6.61 -13.32
N VAL A 174 -15.52 -6.14 -12.18
CA VAL A 174 -16.18 -5.13 -11.34
C VAL A 174 -15.22 -3.95 -11.07
N PRO A 175 -15.73 -2.74 -10.78
CA PRO A 175 -14.89 -1.58 -10.53
C PRO A 175 -13.83 -1.81 -9.43
N GLY A 176 -12.59 -1.43 -9.71
CA GLY A 176 -11.47 -1.59 -8.77
C GLY A 176 -10.92 -3.01 -8.64
N SER A 177 -11.33 -3.94 -9.51
CA SER A 177 -10.78 -5.30 -9.60
C SER A 177 -9.61 -5.39 -10.58
N GLY A 178 -9.05 -6.58 -10.70
CA GLY A 178 -7.92 -6.88 -11.57
C GLY A 178 -6.56 -6.71 -10.90
N LEU A 179 -5.54 -7.26 -11.57
CA LEU A 179 -4.18 -7.32 -11.02
C LEU A 179 -3.56 -5.94 -10.84
N TRP A 180 -3.81 -5.03 -11.79
CA TRP A 180 -3.25 -3.67 -11.74
C TRP A 180 -3.80 -2.87 -10.55
N PHE A 181 -5.10 -2.96 -10.25
CA PHE A 181 -5.69 -2.33 -9.06
C PHE A 181 -5.31 -3.03 -7.75
N ASP A 182 -4.97 -4.33 -7.78
CA ASP A 182 -4.51 -5.06 -6.59
C ASP A 182 -3.04 -4.78 -6.25
N LEU A 183 -2.13 -4.81 -7.25
CA LEU A 183 -0.69 -4.72 -7.03
C LEU A 183 -0.07 -3.38 -7.45
N GLY A 184 -0.65 -2.72 -8.45
CA GLY A 184 -0.17 -1.42 -8.95
C GLY A 184 0.02 -0.36 -7.85
N PRO A 185 -0.94 -0.15 -6.93
CA PRO A 185 -0.80 0.83 -5.87
C PRO A 185 0.47 0.65 -5.02
N HIS A 186 0.90 -0.58 -4.78
CA HIS A 186 2.11 -0.85 -3.99
C HIS A 186 3.39 -0.45 -4.71
N ILE A 187 3.54 -0.88 -5.97
CA ILE A 187 4.77 -0.62 -6.75
C ILE A 187 4.83 0.82 -7.24
N ILE A 188 3.69 1.47 -7.49
CA ILE A 188 3.61 2.90 -7.78
C ILE A 188 4.04 3.71 -6.55
N ASP A 189 3.46 3.44 -5.38
CA ASP A 189 3.78 4.15 -4.14
C ASP A 189 5.29 4.09 -3.84
N GLN A 190 5.90 2.91 -3.91
CA GLN A 190 7.34 2.72 -3.72
C GLN A 190 8.17 3.53 -4.72
N ALA A 191 7.77 3.57 -5.99
CA ALA A 191 8.45 4.35 -7.02
C ALA A 191 8.32 5.87 -6.77
N LEU A 192 7.13 6.35 -6.40
CA LEU A 192 6.91 7.76 -6.11
C LEU A 192 7.67 8.22 -4.86
N GLN A 193 7.83 7.36 -3.86
CA GLN A 193 8.65 7.64 -2.67
C GLN A 193 10.15 7.77 -3.00
N LEU A 194 10.65 7.08 -4.02
CA LEU A 194 12.06 7.15 -4.44
C LEU A 194 12.34 8.31 -5.41
N PHE A 195 11.42 8.58 -6.33
CA PHE A 195 11.68 9.40 -7.51
C PHE A 195 10.72 10.58 -7.68
N GLY A 196 9.70 10.70 -6.82
CA GLY A 196 8.64 11.70 -6.98
C GLY A 196 7.75 11.44 -8.20
N LEU A 197 7.08 12.47 -8.71
CA LEU A 197 6.16 12.36 -9.83
C LEU A 197 6.86 12.18 -11.17
N PRO A 198 6.44 11.24 -12.03
CA PRO A 198 6.95 11.10 -13.37
C PRO A 198 6.43 12.23 -14.29
N GLN A 199 7.18 12.53 -15.34
CA GLN A 199 6.74 13.44 -16.41
C GLN A 199 5.57 12.85 -17.22
N SER A 200 5.61 11.54 -17.45
CA SER A 200 4.55 10.82 -18.17
C SER A 200 4.56 9.34 -17.85
N VAL A 201 3.45 8.69 -18.19
CA VAL A 201 3.16 7.27 -17.94
C VAL A 201 2.82 6.60 -19.28
N GLN A 202 3.42 5.44 -19.52
CA GLN A 202 3.10 4.57 -20.64
C GLN A 202 2.71 3.19 -20.10
N GLY A 203 1.45 2.79 -20.29
CA GLY A 203 0.89 1.55 -19.78
C GLY A 203 0.57 0.54 -20.88
N ASN A 204 0.78 -0.74 -20.55
CA ASN A 204 0.24 -1.86 -21.29
C ASN A 204 -0.34 -2.84 -20.26
N ILE A 205 -1.67 -2.98 -20.26
CA ILE A 205 -2.42 -3.78 -19.30
C ILE A 205 -3.27 -4.78 -20.09
N ALA A 206 -3.18 -6.06 -19.75
CA ALA A 206 -3.77 -7.11 -20.54
C ALA A 206 -4.44 -8.21 -19.69
N THR A 207 -5.36 -8.93 -20.31
CA THR A 207 -6.00 -10.16 -19.81
C THR A 207 -5.46 -11.31 -20.64
N LEU A 208 -4.59 -12.14 -20.04
CA LEU A 208 -3.84 -13.17 -20.77
C LEU A 208 -4.24 -14.60 -20.39
N ARG A 209 -4.78 -14.83 -19.19
CA ARG A 209 -5.20 -16.17 -18.77
C ARG A 209 -6.50 -16.58 -19.46
N GLN A 210 -6.59 -17.86 -19.80
CA GLN A 210 -7.83 -18.41 -20.37
C GLN A 210 -8.98 -18.30 -19.36
N GLY A 211 -10.10 -17.71 -19.77
CA GLY A 211 -11.30 -17.50 -18.95
C GLY A 211 -11.21 -16.34 -17.96
N ALA A 212 -10.16 -15.53 -17.98
CA ALA A 212 -10.09 -14.33 -17.17
C ALA A 212 -11.01 -13.23 -17.74
N GLU A 213 -11.71 -12.53 -16.86
CA GLU A 213 -12.64 -11.43 -17.20
C GLU A 213 -12.02 -10.04 -16.97
N ILE A 214 -10.90 -9.98 -16.24
CA ILE A 214 -10.21 -8.75 -15.86
C ILE A 214 -8.71 -8.91 -16.03
N ASN A 215 -7.97 -7.79 -16.08
CA ASN A 215 -6.53 -7.80 -16.27
C ASN A 215 -5.79 -8.65 -15.23
N ASP A 216 -4.78 -9.38 -15.72
CA ASP A 216 -3.92 -10.27 -14.95
C ASP A 216 -2.44 -10.14 -15.32
N TRP A 217 -2.14 -9.12 -16.13
CA TRP A 217 -0.81 -8.71 -16.55
C TRP A 217 -0.76 -7.19 -16.72
N ALA A 218 0.32 -6.56 -16.29
CA ALA A 218 0.56 -5.14 -16.51
C ALA A 218 2.06 -4.86 -16.61
N HIS A 219 2.42 -3.98 -17.56
CA HIS A 219 3.76 -3.46 -17.74
C HIS A 219 3.66 -1.95 -17.97
N VAL A 220 4.17 -1.17 -17.02
CA VAL A 220 4.00 0.28 -16.99
C VAL A 220 5.36 0.96 -16.89
N VAL A 221 5.63 1.92 -17.78
CA VAL A 221 6.84 2.73 -17.77
C VAL A 221 6.51 4.13 -17.27
N LEU A 222 7.18 4.54 -16.20
CA LEU A 222 7.17 5.91 -15.70
C LEU A 222 8.38 6.63 -16.28
N ASN A 223 8.14 7.72 -17.00
CA ASN A 223 9.17 8.49 -17.65
C ASN A 223 9.61 9.67 -16.79
N TYR A 224 10.89 9.68 -16.43
CA TYR A 224 11.57 10.81 -15.78
C TYR A 224 12.62 11.42 -16.70
N PRO A 225 13.10 12.66 -16.43
CA PRO A 225 14.06 13.32 -17.33
C PRO A 225 15.36 12.54 -17.52
N GLN A 226 15.84 11.85 -16.47
CA GLN A 226 17.18 11.24 -16.47
C GLN A 226 17.19 9.74 -16.28
N HIS A 227 16.04 9.12 -16.00
CA HIS A 227 15.91 7.68 -15.77
C HIS A 227 14.53 7.15 -16.18
N LYS A 228 14.42 5.84 -16.26
CA LYS A 228 13.17 5.11 -16.50
C LYS A 228 12.85 4.21 -15.33
N VAL A 229 11.58 4.15 -14.99
CA VAL A 229 11.03 3.24 -13.98
C VAL A 229 10.06 2.29 -14.66
N ILE A 230 10.26 1.00 -14.50
CA ILE A 230 9.37 -0.05 -15.01
C ILE A 230 8.67 -0.71 -13.81
N LEU A 231 7.35 -0.75 -13.87
CA LEU A 231 6.49 -1.40 -12.91
C LEU A 231 5.78 -2.56 -13.59
N HIS A 232 5.99 -3.77 -13.06
CA HIS A 232 5.44 -4.97 -13.69
C HIS A 232 4.72 -5.86 -12.69
N CYS A 233 3.61 -6.44 -13.13
CA CYS A 233 2.95 -7.52 -12.40
C CYS A 233 2.32 -8.52 -13.37
N SER A 234 2.44 -9.82 -13.03
CA SER A 234 1.94 -10.92 -13.84
C SER A 234 1.42 -12.07 -12.99
N MET A 235 0.37 -12.73 -13.48
CA MET A 235 -0.11 -14.00 -12.92
C MET A 235 0.49 -15.23 -13.62
N LEU A 236 1.37 -15.05 -14.60
CA LEU A 236 1.91 -16.13 -15.44
C LEU A 236 3.45 -16.22 -15.41
N ALA A 237 4.10 -15.78 -14.34
CA ALA A 237 5.56 -15.84 -14.19
C ALA A 237 5.97 -17.06 -13.36
N ALA A 238 6.11 -18.21 -14.02
CA ALA A 238 6.64 -19.43 -13.41
C ALA A 238 8.15 -19.28 -13.12
N GLY A 239 8.60 -19.68 -11.92
CA GLY A 239 9.99 -19.50 -11.48
C GLY A 239 10.34 -18.12 -10.95
N GLY A 240 9.44 -17.14 -11.14
CA GLY A 240 9.62 -15.76 -10.67
C GLY A 240 10.57 -14.94 -11.54
N VAL A 241 10.70 -13.67 -11.17
CA VAL A 241 11.63 -12.68 -11.74
C VAL A 241 12.28 -11.96 -10.56
N GLN A 242 13.36 -11.23 -10.78
CA GLN A 242 13.93 -10.37 -9.74
C GLN A 242 12.86 -9.39 -9.23
N ARG A 243 12.76 -9.27 -7.91
CA ARG A 243 11.81 -8.33 -7.28
C ARG A 243 12.16 -6.89 -7.63
N PHE A 244 13.46 -6.57 -7.57
CA PHE A 244 14.01 -5.29 -8.04
C PHE A 244 15.27 -5.51 -8.87
N THR A 245 15.38 -4.72 -9.95
CA THR A 245 16.60 -4.55 -10.72
C THR A 245 16.83 -3.05 -10.89
N VAL A 246 17.97 -2.55 -10.42
CA VAL A 246 18.29 -1.14 -10.50
C VAL A 246 19.69 -0.95 -11.10
N HIS A 247 19.77 -0.20 -12.20
CA HIS A 247 21.02 0.17 -12.84
C HIS A 247 21.28 1.66 -12.63
N GLY A 248 22.42 1.96 -12.04
CA GLY A 248 22.98 3.30 -11.96
C GLY A 248 24.06 3.54 -13.02
N ASP A 249 24.67 4.72 -12.98
CA ASP A 249 25.79 5.05 -13.86
C ASP A 249 27.15 4.54 -13.37
N SER A 250 27.21 3.96 -12.15
CA SER A 250 28.45 3.44 -11.56
C SER A 250 28.39 1.94 -11.23
N ALA A 251 27.20 1.42 -10.91
CA ALA A 251 26.99 0.04 -10.50
C ALA A 251 25.53 -0.37 -10.67
N SER A 252 25.19 -1.61 -10.35
CA SER A 252 23.82 -2.12 -10.39
C SER A 252 23.49 -2.87 -9.11
N VAL A 253 22.21 -2.91 -8.72
CA VAL A 253 21.75 -3.72 -7.61
C VAL A 253 20.55 -4.57 -8.02
N VAL A 254 20.49 -5.79 -7.52
CA VAL A 254 19.35 -6.70 -7.66
C VAL A 254 18.90 -7.21 -6.31
N LYS A 255 17.58 -7.39 -6.18
CA LYS A 255 16.91 -8.10 -5.09
C LYS A 255 16.05 -9.19 -5.68
N ALA A 256 16.29 -10.43 -5.31
CA ALA A 256 15.63 -11.56 -5.96
C ALA A 256 14.19 -11.75 -5.47
N THR A 257 13.97 -11.75 -4.16
CA THR A 257 12.68 -12.11 -3.58
C THR A 257 11.95 -10.93 -2.95
N ILE A 258 10.62 -11.05 -2.88
CA ILE A 258 9.75 -10.10 -2.18
C ILE A 258 9.88 -10.28 -0.66
N ASP A 259 9.59 -9.21 0.10
CA ASP A 259 9.47 -9.21 1.56
C ASP A 259 8.63 -10.38 2.11
N ARG A 260 8.98 -10.86 3.29
CA ARG A 260 8.39 -12.06 3.88
C ARG A 260 7.31 -11.79 4.93
N GLN A 261 7.01 -10.55 5.27
CA GLN A 261 6.08 -10.21 6.35
C GLN A 261 4.65 -10.74 6.08
N GLU A 262 4.18 -10.71 4.82
CA GLU A 262 2.89 -11.33 4.46
C GLU A 262 2.89 -12.84 4.77
N SER A 263 3.95 -13.56 4.39
CA SER A 263 4.05 -15.00 4.68
C SER A 263 4.21 -15.29 6.16
N GLN A 264 4.87 -14.42 6.91
CA GLN A 264 5.00 -14.49 8.36
C GLN A 264 3.66 -14.31 9.05
N LEU A 265 2.86 -13.33 8.64
CA LEU A 265 1.49 -13.12 9.15
C LEU A 265 0.59 -14.34 8.88
N LEU A 266 0.68 -14.90 7.67
CA LEU A 266 -0.06 -16.12 7.31
C LEU A 266 0.36 -17.34 8.11
N ALA A 267 1.62 -17.41 8.54
CA ALA A 267 2.16 -18.43 9.41
C ALA A 267 1.86 -18.18 10.91
N GLY A 268 1.19 -17.07 11.25
CA GLY A 268 0.84 -16.72 12.63
C GLY A 268 2.01 -16.14 13.45
N ILE A 269 3.07 -15.67 12.79
CA ILE A 269 4.18 -15.00 13.47
C ILE A 269 3.69 -13.63 13.95
N ILE A 270 3.89 -13.38 15.23
CA ILE A 270 3.45 -12.14 15.88
C ILE A 270 4.31 -10.96 15.38
N PRO A 271 3.70 -9.89 14.86
CA PRO A 271 4.43 -8.70 14.44
C PRO A 271 5.26 -8.12 15.60
N GLY A 272 6.54 -7.87 15.32
CA GLY A 272 7.50 -7.37 16.32
C GLY A 272 8.19 -8.42 17.18
N SER A 273 7.89 -9.71 16.99
CA SER A 273 8.66 -10.79 17.60
C SER A 273 10.09 -10.86 17.02
N ALA A 274 10.96 -11.70 17.63
CA ALA A 274 12.38 -11.75 17.31
C ALA A 274 12.69 -11.94 15.80
N HIS A 275 11.88 -12.73 15.10
CA HIS A 275 12.06 -13.06 13.67
C HIS A 275 11.16 -12.27 12.73
N TRP A 276 10.38 -11.31 13.25
CA TRP A 276 9.53 -10.47 12.44
C TRP A 276 10.33 -9.63 11.45
N GLY A 277 9.91 -9.64 10.18
CA GLY A 277 10.50 -8.85 9.10
C GLY A 277 11.90 -9.29 8.68
N GLU A 278 12.44 -10.41 9.21
CA GLU A 278 13.72 -10.95 8.74
C GLU A 278 13.60 -11.41 7.28
N ASP A 279 14.57 -10.99 6.49
CA ASP A 279 14.74 -11.40 5.10
C ASP A 279 16.07 -12.14 4.95
N SER A 280 16.01 -13.35 4.41
CA SER A 280 17.19 -14.20 4.19
C SER A 280 17.77 -14.06 2.79
N ASP A 281 17.13 -13.28 1.92
CA ASP A 281 17.58 -13.01 0.57
C ASP A 281 18.29 -11.67 0.55
N ASP A 282 19.59 -11.67 0.39
CA ASP A 282 20.43 -10.48 0.43
C ASP A 282 20.39 -9.73 -0.91
N LEU A 283 20.72 -8.45 -0.85
CA LEU A 283 20.94 -7.61 -2.03
C LEU A 283 22.28 -7.99 -2.68
N VAL A 284 22.30 -8.00 -4.01
CA VAL A 284 23.55 -8.18 -4.75
C VAL A 284 23.86 -6.91 -5.54
N VAL A 285 24.95 -6.25 -5.17
CA VAL A 285 25.48 -5.09 -5.90
C VAL A 285 26.57 -5.56 -6.85
N TYR A 286 26.45 -5.22 -8.14
CA TYR A 286 27.44 -5.49 -9.17
C TYR A 286 28.21 -4.20 -9.46
N ASP A 287 29.52 -4.23 -9.28
CA ASP A 287 30.39 -3.10 -9.63
C ASP A 287 30.52 -2.90 -11.14
N ALA A 288 31.27 -1.88 -11.56
CA ALA A 288 31.48 -1.54 -12.98
C ALA A 288 32.16 -2.67 -13.78
N SER A 289 32.83 -3.61 -13.12
CA SER A 289 33.45 -4.79 -13.75
C SER A 289 32.53 -6.01 -13.76
N GLY A 290 31.30 -5.88 -13.21
CA GLY A 290 30.33 -6.95 -13.09
C GLY A 290 30.59 -7.92 -11.94
N GLN A 291 31.49 -7.56 -10.98
CA GLN A 291 31.75 -8.41 -9.82
C GLN A 291 30.66 -8.22 -8.76
N PRO A 292 30.05 -9.31 -8.25
CA PRO A 292 29.00 -9.23 -7.26
C PRO A 292 29.54 -9.01 -5.85
N GLN A 293 28.86 -8.17 -5.09
CA GLN A 293 29.02 -7.98 -3.66
C GLN A 293 27.69 -8.15 -2.96
N THR A 294 27.65 -9.02 -1.94
CA THR A 294 26.41 -9.26 -1.18
C THR A 294 26.29 -8.22 -0.05
N HIS A 295 25.13 -7.62 0.04
CA HIS A 295 24.76 -6.68 1.09
C HIS A 295 23.52 -7.19 1.80
N ARG A 296 23.58 -7.26 3.14
CA ARG A 296 22.47 -7.75 3.94
C ARG A 296 21.22 -6.89 3.75
N THR A 297 20.11 -7.54 3.45
CA THR A 297 18.80 -6.87 3.42
C THR A 297 18.38 -6.48 4.84
N PRO A 298 17.95 -5.21 5.09
CA PRO A 298 17.46 -4.80 6.40
C PRO A 298 16.17 -5.54 6.75
N LYS A 299 15.83 -5.59 8.03
CA LYS A 299 14.52 -6.10 8.46
C LYS A 299 13.43 -5.15 8.02
N GLY A 300 12.33 -5.70 7.48
CA GLY A 300 11.08 -4.98 7.30
C GLY A 300 10.31 -4.85 8.61
N ASP A 301 9.45 -3.84 8.70
CA ASP A 301 8.54 -3.71 9.84
C ASP A 301 7.27 -2.93 9.47
N GLN A 302 6.27 -3.61 8.92
CA GLN A 302 4.98 -3.02 8.54
C GLN A 302 4.19 -2.44 9.73
N ARG A 303 4.56 -2.77 10.98
CA ARG A 303 3.99 -2.11 12.17
C ARG A 303 4.29 -0.61 12.17
N GLN A 304 5.38 -0.19 11.52
CA GLN A 304 5.77 1.21 11.43
C GLN A 304 4.66 2.10 10.87
N TYR A 305 3.81 1.57 9.99
CA TYR A 305 2.63 2.30 9.56
C TYR A 305 1.74 2.68 10.76
N TYR A 306 1.33 1.71 11.56
CA TYR A 306 0.44 1.95 12.70
C TYR A 306 1.14 2.63 13.89
N ILE A 307 2.43 2.38 14.11
CA ILE A 307 3.23 3.13 15.10
C ILE A 307 3.19 4.61 14.74
N GLN A 308 3.42 4.95 13.48
CA GLN A 308 3.43 6.35 13.02
C GLN A 308 2.02 6.97 12.96
N ILE A 309 0.96 6.19 12.68
CA ILE A 309 -0.43 6.64 12.83
C ILE A 309 -0.72 6.99 14.29
N CYS A 310 -0.33 6.13 15.24
CA CYS A 310 -0.47 6.39 16.68
C CYS A 310 0.25 7.69 17.09
N ASP A 311 1.49 7.87 16.64
CA ASP A 311 2.28 9.07 16.90
C ASP A 311 1.65 10.33 16.28
N ALA A 312 1.10 10.21 15.06
CA ALA A 312 0.43 11.32 14.38
C ALA A 312 -0.86 11.77 15.11
N LEU A 313 -1.64 10.81 15.61
CA LEU A 313 -2.85 11.07 16.37
C LEU A 313 -2.54 11.72 17.73
N ASN A 314 -1.38 11.42 18.32
CA ASN A 314 -0.87 12.04 19.54
C ASN A 314 -0.09 13.35 19.28
N GLY A 315 -0.03 13.84 18.04
CA GLY A 315 0.65 15.08 17.67
C GLY A 315 2.18 15.03 17.72
N LYS A 316 2.78 13.83 17.79
CA LYS A 316 4.24 13.62 17.89
C LYS A 316 4.94 13.64 16.54
N ARG A 317 4.22 13.39 15.44
CA ARG A 317 4.75 13.43 14.07
C ARG A 317 3.64 13.65 13.04
N SER A 318 4.03 13.86 11.78
CA SER A 318 3.10 13.95 10.65
C SER A 318 2.49 12.59 10.30
N ASN A 319 1.39 12.61 9.53
CA ASN A 319 0.78 11.43 8.92
C ASN A 319 1.83 10.67 8.08
N PRO A 320 2.02 9.35 8.30
CA PRO A 320 3.03 8.57 7.56
C PRO A 320 2.71 8.41 6.07
N VAL A 321 1.44 8.49 5.71
CA VAL A 321 0.94 8.44 4.33
C VAL A 321 -0.11 9.54 4.17
N PRO A 322 0.31 10.79 3.89
CA PRO A 322 -0.62 11.87 3.62
C PRO A 322 -1.55 11.51 2.45
N PRO A 323 -2.83 11.86 2.50
CA PRO A 323 -3.78 11.44 1.47
C PRO A 323 -3.45 12.00 0.07
N VAL A 324 -2.70 13.10 -0.03
CA VAL A 324 -2.20 13.63 -1.31
C VAL A 324 -1.19 12.67 -1.98
N GLU A 325 -0.39 11.94 -1.19
CA GLU A 325 0.51 10.92 -1.74
C GLU A 325 -0.28 9.72 -2.30
N ALA A 326 -1.33 9.31 -1.61
CA ALA A 326 -2.24 8.27 -2.12
C ALA A 326 -3.02 8.74 -3.36
N LEU A 327 -3.38 10.03 -3.43
CA LEU A 327 -3.97 10.64 -4.62
C LEU A 327 -2.99 10.59 -5.81
N ALA A 328 -1.70 10.85 -5.57
CA ALA A 328 -0.66 10.73 -6.60
C ALA A 328 -0.52 9.29 -7.12
N VAL A 329 -0.61 8.30 -6.23
CA VAL A 329 -0.64 6.88 -6.61
C VAL A 329 -1.85 6.59 -7.51
N MET A 330 -3.05 7.07 -7.15
CA MET A 330 -4.26 6.92 -7.97
C MET A 330 -4.11 7.60 -9.34
N ALA A 331 -3.51 8.79 -9.40
CA ALA A 331 -3.30 9.51 -10.64
C ALA A 331 -2.37 8.76 -11.62
N VAL A 332 -1.33 8.11 -11.12
CA VAL A 332 -0.46 7.25 -11.94
C VAL A 332 -1.18 5.96 -12.35
N LEU A 333 -1.97 5.36 -11.44
CA LEU A 333 -2.76 4.17 -11.70
C LEU A 333 -3.73 4.39 -12.88
N GLU A 334 -4.50 5.48 -12.83
CA GLU A 334 -5.46 5.85 -13.88
C GLU A 334 -4.75 6.24 -15.19
N ALA A 335 -3.63 6.97 -15.11
CA ALA A 335 -2.85 7.32 -16.30
C ALA A 335 -2.33 6.08 -17.03
N ALA A 336 -1.92 5.03 -16.31
CA ALA A 336 -1.50 3.78 -16.90
C ALA A 336 -2.66 3.04 -17.62
N VAL A 337 -3.84 2.99 -17.00
CA VAL A 337 -5.05 2.42 -17.62
C VAL A 337 -5.39 3.20 -18.90
N LYS A 338 -5.49 4.51 -18.81
CA LYS A 338 -5.80 5.37 -19.97
C LYS A 338 -4.75 5.22 -21.07
N SER A 339 -3.47 5.10 -20.72
CA SER A 339 -2.39 4.88 -21.68
C SER A 339 -2.57 3.55 -22.41
N SER A 340 -2.89 2.48 -21.67
CA SER A 340 -3.15 1.16 -22.24
C SER A 340 -4.35 1.18 -23.20
N ASP A 341 -5.44 1.84 -22.82
CA ASP A 341 -6.68 1.91 -23.61
C ASP A 341 -6.52 2.71 -24.90
N THR A 342 -5.73 3.80 -24.84
CA THR A 342 -5.57 4.72 -25.97
C THR A 342 -4.33 4.45 -26.84
N GLY A 343 -3.41 3.59 -26.36
CA GLY A 343 -2.11 3.36 -27.01
C GLY A 343 -1.18 4.58 -27.01
N THR A 344 -1.44 5.59 -26.14
CA THR A 344 -0.69 6.85 -26.09
C THR A 344 -0.11 7.10 -24.70
N THR A 345 1.03 7.77 -24.66
CA THR A 345 1.62 8.23 -23.39
C THR A 345 0.72 9.26 -22.71
N GLN A 346 0.54 9.16 -21.41
CA GLN A 346 -0.31 10.04 -20.59
C GLN A 346 0.50 10.85 -19.59
N THR A 347 0.05 12.06 -19.29
CA THR A 347 0.53 12.84 -18.14
C THR A 347 -0.25 12.49 -16.88
N VAL A 348 0.35 12.68 -15.72
CA VAL A 348 -0.30 12.47 -14.42
C VAL A 348 -1.28 13.62 -14.14
N SER A 349 -2.55 13.32 -13.94
CA SER A 349 -3.63 14.30 -13.78
C SER A 349 -3.73 14.81 -12.34
N LEU A 350 -2.79 15.69 -11.96
CA LEU A 350 -2.78 16.42 -10.69
C LEU A 350 -2.81 17.93 -10.95
N THR A 351 -3.49 18.67 -10.08
CA THR A 351 -3.47 20.14 -10.08
C THR A 351 -2.12 20.68 -9.59
N ASP A 352 -1.84 21.95 -9.85
CA ASP A 352 -0.59 22.58 -9.39
C ASP A 352 -0.49 22.56 -7.86
N SER A 353 -1.58 22.84 -7.16
CA SER A 353 -1.63 22.77 -5.68
C SER A 353 -1.37 21.37 -5.13
N GLU A 354 -1.91 20.31 -5.79
CA GLU A 354 -1.63 18.91 -5.41
C GLU A 354 -0.16 18.56 -5.64
N ARG A 355 0.46 19.08 -6.71
CA ARG A 355 1.88 18.90 -6.99
C ARG A 355 2.79 19.62 -6.00
N GLU A 356 2.41 20.83 -5.56
CA GLU A 356 3.14 21.59 -4.55
C GLU A 356 3.17 20.88 -3.20
N GLN A 357 2.09 20.20 -2.83
CA GLN A 357 2.02 19.42 -1.58
C GLN A 357 2.87 18.13 -1.59
N LEU A 358 3.34 17.69 -2.77
CA LEU A 358 4.18 16.50 -2.94
C LEU A 358 5.68 16.82 -3.01
N GLN A 359 6.06 18.09 -2.96
CA GLN A 359 7.45 18.58 -2.93
C GLN A 359 7.96 18.70 -1.48
#